data_6e1ec3dcf11146ca3c9ba36d82fdea35
#
_entry.id   6e1ec3dcf11146ca3c9ba36d82fdea35
#
_cell.length_a   1.000
_cell.length_b   1.000
_cell.length_c   1.000
_cell.angle_alpha   90.00
_cell.angle_beta   90.00
_cell.angle_gamma   90.00
#
_symmetry.space_group_name_H-M   'P 1'
#
loop_
_entity.id
_entity.type
_entity.pdbx_description
1 polymer ?
#
loop_
_entity_poly.entity_id
_entity_poly.type
_entity_poly.pdbx_seq_one_letter_code
_entity_poly.pdbx_strand_id
1 'polypeptide(L)'
;MKRIASILIGIVLLCTLAACTSGAESSEPAASEADMSGEDMEEANAVEANKEGENTEEAAVEETGTGEAETAETQNDSSADEQTGGSNILIAYFTMPEDVDTSGVDAIAGASIVVRDGEAVGNVEYMANVIAETVGADLFRIETVQQYPLEHEALVDQAAQEQDADARPELATHIENLEQYDTIFLGYPNWWGDMPQALYTFLEEYDFSGKTIIPFCPHGGSGFSRTESTIAELQPDATVSEEGLAISRNNVAGSAEQVADWANSLGL
;
A
#
# COMPACT_ATOMS: atom_id res chain seq x y z
N MET A 1 13.84 33.83 -49.11
CA MET A 1 14.74 33.20 -50.08
C MET A 1 16.01 32.77 -49.35
N LYS A 2 16.16 31.52 -49.12
CA LYS A 2 17.38 30.70 -49.17
C LYS A 2 17.07 29.32 -48.65
N ARG A 3 17.01 28.38 -49.54
CA ARG A 3 16.91 26.92 -49.38
C ARG A 3 18.31 26.40 -49.07
N ILE A 4 18.45 25.32 -48.31
CA ILE A 4 19.53 24.31 -48.36
C ILE A 4 19.02 23.20 -47.43
N ALA A 5 18.58 22.07 -47.86
CA ALA A 5 19.14 20.92 -48.53
C ALA A 5 19.53 19.82 -47.54
N SER A 6 18.81 18.73 -47.69
CA SER A 6 18.91 17.41 -47.05
C SER A 6 20.30 16.78 -47.23
N ILE A 7 20.75 16.03 -46.25
CA ILE A 7 21.70 14.95 -46.46
C ILE A 7 21.24 13.72 -45.65
N LEU A 8 20.74 12.73 -46.40
CA LEU A 8 20.57 11.35 -45.99
C LEU A 8 21.95 10.66 -46.12
N ILE A 9 22.40 10.03 -45.05
CA ILE A 9 23.51 9.06 -45.13
C ILE A 9 22.96 7.74 -44.56
N GLY A 10 22.67 6.84 -45.53
CA GLY A 10 22.42 5.44 -45.23
C GLY A 10 23.75 4.69 -45.08
N ILE A 11 23.88 3.94 -44.02
CA ILE A 11 24.93 2.93 -43.89
C ILE A 11 24.29 1.57 -43.89
N VAL A 12 24.45 0.87 -45.00
CA VAL A 12 24.20 -0.55 -45.17
C VAL A 12 25.44 -1.28 -44.66
N LEU A 13 25.31 -2.12 -43.65
CA LEU A 13 26.35 -3.04 -43.24
C LEU A 13 25.91 -4.47 -43.54
N LEU A 14 26.67 -5.08 -44.45
CA LEU A 14 26.48 -6.42 -44.99
C LEU A 14 26.89 -7.48 -43.95
N CYS A 15 26.05 -8.49 -43.78
CA CYS A 15 26.35 -9.73 -43.08
C CYS A 15 27.31 -10.60 -43.90
N THR A 16 28.36 -11.13 -43.27
CA THR A 16 29.07 -12.30 -43.78
C THR A 16 28.92 -13.47 -42.86
N LEU A 17 28.28 -14.50 -43.38
CA LEU A 17 28.22 -15.86 -42.85
C LEU A 17 29.60 -16.53 -43.01
N ALA A 18 30.08 -17.15 -41.94
CA ALA A 18 31.08 -18.17 -42.01
C ALA A 18 30.61 -19.41 -41.24
N ALA A 19 30.28 -20.42 -42.00
CA ALA A 19 30.06 -21.77 -41.49
C ALA A 19 31.42 -22.50 -41.45
N CYS A 20 31.70 -23.22 -40.36
CA CYS A 20 32.66 -24.31 -40.36
C CYS A 20 32.09 -25.47 -39.51
N THR A 21 31.97 -26.56 -40.21
CA THR A 21 31.57 -27.90 -39.75
C THR A 21 32.73 -28.66 -39.13
N SER A 22 32.33 -29.64 -38.33
CA SER A 22 32.95 -30.91 -38.05
C SER A 22 33.58 -31.15 -36.68
N GLY A 23 33.10 -32.16 -36.03
CA GLY A 23 33.80 -33.21 -35.40
C GLY A 23 33.02 -33.89 -34.26
N ALA A 24 32.50 -35.08 -34.55
CA ALA A 24 31.88 -36.01 -33.60
C ALA A 24 32.90 -36.51 -32.56
N GLU A 25 32.42 -36.79 -31.33
CA GLU A 25 32.51 -38.16 -30.78
C GLU A 25 31.83 -38.22 -29.37
N SER A 26 31.06 -39.27 -29.28
CA SER A 26 30.35 -39.91 -28.26
C SER A 26 31.06 -40.11 -26.91
N SER A 27 30.31 -39.98 -25.83
CA SER A 27 30.24 -40.98 -24.75
C SER A 27 29.16 -40.63 -23.74
N GLU A 28 28.00 -41.28 -23.80
CA GLU A 28 27.28 -41.70 -22.59
C GLU A 28 28.01 -42.84 -21.95
N PRO A 29 27.91 -43.07 -20.61
CA PRO A 29 26.77 -43.78 -20.14
C PRO A 29 26.30 -43.49 -18.69
N ALA A 30 25.13 -44.03 -18.44
CA ALA A 30 24.64 -44.69 -17.26
C ALA A 30 23.79 -43.88 -16.26
N ALA A 31 22.54 -44.30 -16.36
CA ALA A 31 21.46 -44.19 -15.41
C ALA A 31 21.83 -44.50 -13.95
N SER A 32 21.20 -43.76 -13.06
CA SER A 32 20.85 -44.23 -11.74
C SER A 32 19.44 -43.72 -11.42
N GLU A 33 18.51 -44.62 -11.64
CA GLU A 33 17.16 -44.57 -11.07
C GLU A 33 17.30 -44.69 -9.54
N ALA A 34 16.68 -43.81 -8.83
CA ALA A 34 16.25 -44.00 -7.46
C ALA A 34 14.80 -43.51 -7.35
N ASP A 35 13.94 -44.47 -7.54
CA ASP A 35 12.56 -44.57 -7.07
C ASP A 35 12.51 -44.26 -5.57
N MET A 36 11.69 -43.28 -5.18
CA MET A 36 11.03 -43.26 -3.89
C MET A 36 9.63 -42.64 -4.04
N SER A 37 8.74 -43.60 -4.08
CA SER A 37 7.30 -43.49 -3.86
C SER A 37 6.87 -42.61 -2.70
N GLY A 38 5.78 -41.86 -2.95
CA GLY A 38 4.55 -41.87 -2.16
C GLY A 38 4.60 -41.14 -0.84
N GLU A 39 3.75 -40.21 -0.66
CA GLU A 39 2.52 -40.42 0.10
C GLU A 39 1.74 -39.12 0.17
N ASP A 40 0.50 -39.23 -0.16
CA ASP A 40 -0.63 -38.35 0.02
C ASP A 40 -0.68 -37.70 1.41
N MET A 41 -1.02 -36.43 1.45
CA MET A 41 -1.81 -35.86 2.53
C MET A 41 -2.81 -34.85 1.98
N GLU A 42 -3.92 -35.40 1.51
CA GLU A 42 -5.22 -34.73 1.61
C GLU A 42 -5.61 -34.67 3.08
N GLU A 43 -5.83 -33.50 3.57
CA GLU A 43 -6.68 -33.33 4.75
C GLU A 43 -7.70 -32.22 4.49
N ALA A 44 -8.82 -32.68 3.97
CA ALA A 44 -10.08 -31.97 3.95
C ALA A 44 -10.57 -31.82 5.39
N ASN A 45 -10.79 -30.63 5.85
CA ASN A 45 -11.57 -30.41 7.05
C ASN A 45 -12.91 -29.77 6.68
N ALA A 46 -13.89 -30.64 6.52
CA ALA A 46 -15.30 -30.32 6.49
C ALA A 46 -15.75 -30.07 7.92
N VAL A 47 -16.29 -28.89 8.20
CA VAL A 47 -17.05 -28.66 9.42
C VAL A 47 -18.53 -28.61 9.07
N GLU A 48 -19.23 -29.55 9.65
CA GLU A 48 -20.65 -29.78 9.56
C GLU A 48 -21.47 -28.61 10.06
N ALA A 49 -22.53 -28.33 9.30
CA ALA A 49 -23.68 -27.54 9.71
C ALA A 49 -24.45 -28.24 10.82
N ASN A 50 -24.72 -27.55 11.90
CA ASN A 50 -25.77 -27.95 12.85
C ASN A 50 -26.86 -26.90 12.88
N LYS A 51 -28.03 -27.34 12.49
CA LYS A 51 -29.30 -26.66 12.39
C LYS A 51 -30.14 -27.05 13.64
N GLU A 52 -30.94 -26.11 14.08
CA GLU A 52 -32.20 -26.21 14.84
C GLU A 52 -32.21 -25.56 16.20
N GLY A 53 -33.20 -24.66 16.35
CA GLY A 53 -33.69 -24.13 17.61
C GLY A 53 -34.59 -22.89 17.45
N GLU A 54 -35.75 -23.14 16.83
CA GLU A 54 -36.91 -22.24 16.83
C GLU A 54 -37.40 -21.98 18.25
N ASN A 55 -37.61 -20.73 18.65
CA ASN A 55 -38.73 -20.42 19.53
C ASN A 55 -39.18 -18.96 19.42
N THR A 56 -40.40 -18.81 18.97
CA THR A 56 -41.29 -17.65 19.02
C THR A 56 -41.65 -17.28 20.44
N GLU A 57 -41.71 -15.97 20.73
CA GLU A 57 -42.85 -15.43 21.48
C GLU A 57 -42.91 -13.88 21.34
N GLU A 58 -44.09 -13.48 20.92
CA GLU A 58 -44.64 -12.15 20.73
C GLU A 58 -45.04 -11.54 22.09
N ALA A 59 -44.80 -10.23 22.28
CA ALA A 59 -45.65 -9.39 23.11
C ALA A 59 -45.48 -7.91 22.75
N ALA A 60 -46.51 -7.38 22.14
CA ALA A 60 -46.80 -5.96 22.00
C ALA A 60 -47.21 -5.37 23.38
N VAL A 61 -47.00 -4.05 23.54
CA VAL A 61 -48.01 -3.08 24.05
C VAL A 61 -47.40 -1.66 24.07
N GLU A 62 -48.00 -0.76 23.25
CA GLU A 62 -48.57 0.58 23.44
C GLU A 62 -47.78 1.67 24.22
N GLU A 63 -47.52 2.69 23.46
CA GLU A 63 -48.05 4.09 23.37
C GLU A 63 -48.06 4.95 24.67
N THR A 64 -47.56 6.09 24.52
CA THR A 64 -48.02 7.49 24.67
C THR A 64 -47.03 8.36 25.46
N GLY A 65 -46.81 9.57 24.92
CA GLY A 65 -46.25 10.66 25.73
C GLY A 65 -45.65 11.79 24.92
N THR A 66 -46.48 12.64 24.36
CA THR A 66 -46.16 13.98 23.87
C THR A 66 -45.52 14.85 24.94
N GLY A 67 -44.50 15.61 24.57
CA GLY A 67 -43.94 16.70 25.37
C GLY A 67 -43.07 17.62 24.51
N GLU A 68 -43.68 18.73 24.10
CA GLU A 68 -43.04 19.86 23.43
C GLU A 68 -42.09 20.64 24.35
N ALA A 69 -41.19 21.39 23.66
CA ALA A 69 -40.49 22.61 24.09
C ALA A 69 -39.18 22.36 24.86
N GLU A 70 -38.06 22.92 24.48
CA GLU A 70 -37.71 24.31 24.20
C GLU A 70 -36.28 24.35 23.64
N THR A 71 -36.10 25.25 22.69
CA THR A 71 -34.83 25.77 22.19
C THR A 71 -33.97 26.30 23.32
N ALA A 72 -32.74 25.83 23.40
CA ALA A 72 -31.63 26.57 23.99
C ALA A 72 -30.44 26.54 23.01
N GLU A 73 -30.32 27.61 22.26
CA GLU A 73 -29.10 27.99 21.59
C GLU A 73 -28.04 28.25 22.66
N THR A 74 -27.08 27.35 22.75
CA THR A 74 -25.83 27.67 23.45
C THR A 74 -24.77 27.82 22.37
N GLN A 75 -24.57 29.08 22.01
CA GLN A 75 -23.34 29.50 21.35
C GLN A 75 -22.19 29.20 22.31
N ASN A 76 -21.44 28.17 22.00
CA ASN A 76 -20.14 27.98 22.60
C ASN A 76 -19.11 28.48 21.59
N ASP A 77 -18.88 29.80 21.70
CA ASP A 77 -17.69 30.45 21.17
C ASP A 77 -16.50 29.95 21.98
N SER A 78 -15.83 28.94 21.47
CA SER A 78 -14.52 28.52 21.90
C SER A 78 -13.57 28.72 20.74
N SER A 79 -13.22 29.95 20.53
CA SER A 79 -11.95 30.33 19.92
C SER A 79 -10.83 29.83 20.84
N ALA A 80 -10.45 28.57 20.67
CA ALA A 80 -9.14 28.08 21.08
C ALA A 80 -8.26 28.20 19.83
N ASP A 81 -7.69 29.38 19.68
CA ASP A 81 -6.50 29.62 18.88
C ASP A 81 -5.33 28.94 19.62
N GLU A 82 -5.30 27.61 19.61
CA GLU A 82 -4.08 26.87 19.88
C GLU A 82 -3.30 26.85 18.58
N GLN A 83 -2.44 27.80 18.46
CA GLN A 83 -1.31 27.86 17.56
C GLN A 83 -0.39 26.70 17.92
N THR A 84 -0.78 25.47 17.55
CA THR A 84 0.11 24.33 17.50
C THR A 84 1.11 24.64 16.41
N GLY A 85 2.37 24.87 16.79
CA GLY A 85 3.48 24.84 15.86
C GLY A 85 3.35 23.54 15.06
N GLY A 86 3.08 23.64 13.76
CA GLY A 86 2.88 22.49 12.91
C GLY A 86 4.11 21.59 12.98
N SER A 87 3.90 20.28 12.92
CA SER A 87 4.98 19.32 12.78
C SER A 87 5.74 19.63 11.48
N ASN A 88 7.06 19.47 11.48
CA ASN A 88 7.85 19.48 10.26
C ASN A 88 7.93 18.08 9.61
N ILE A 89 7.12 17.13 10.12
CA ILE A 89 7.05 15.75 9.67
C ILE A 89 5.66 15.47 9.12
N LEU A 90 5.60 14.96 7.90
CA LEU A 90 4.37 14.50 7.25
C LEU A 90 4.40 12.99 7.06
N ILE A 91 3.28 12.33 7.31
CA ILE A 91 3.07 10.95 6.93
C ILE A 91 2.08 10.93 5.76
N ALA A 92 2.60 10.84 4.54
CA ALA A 92 1.81 10.63 3.34
C ALA A 92 1.64 9.12 3.12
N TYR A 93 0.39 8.65 3.03
CA TYR A 93 0.15 7.22 2.90
C TYR A 93 -1.03 6.88 1.99
N PHE A 94 -0.88 5.78 1.26
CA PHE A 94 -1.94 5.16 0.47
C PHE A 94 -2.31 3.82 1.10
N THR A 95 -3.60 3.56 1.29
CA THR A 95 -4.10 2.32 1.89
C THR A 95 -5.41 1.90 1.26
N MET A 96 -5.59 0.59 1.08
CA MET A 96 -6.81 -0.01 0.53
C MET A 96 -7.19 -1.24 1.36
N PRO A 97 -7.95 -1.06 2.46
CA PRO A 97 -8.59 -2.18 3.14
C PRO A 97 -9.73 -2.73 2.27
N GLU A 98 -9.83 -4.05 2.17
CA GLU A 98 -10.92 -4.69 1.44
C GLU A 98 -12.21 -4.71 2.29
N ASP A 99 -13.38 -4.77 1.64
CA ASP A 99 -14.67 -4.85 2.33
C ASP A 99 -14.99 -6.31 2.66
N VAL A 100 -14.64 -6.71 3.87
CA VAL A 100 -14.86 -8.07 4.39
C VAL A 100 -15.42 -8.03 5.80
N ASP A 101 -16.10 -9.10 6.21
CA ASP A 101 -16.62 -9.23 7.59
C ASP A 101 -15.47 -9.38 8.60
N THR A 102 -15.32 -8.40 9.47
CA THR A 102 -14.31 -8.36 10.53
C THR A 102 -14.85 -8.80 11.89
N SER A 103 -16.06 -9.36 11.94
CA SER A 103 -16.69 -9.74 13.19
C SER A 103 -15.87 -10.78 13.96
N GLY A 104 -15.48 -10.45 15.19
CA GLY A 104 -14.79 -11.35 16.11
C GLY A 104 -13.34 -11.67 15.79
N VAL A 105 -12.69 -10.85 14.93
CA VAL A 105 -11.27 -10.96 14.60
C VAL A 105 -10.55 -9.63 14.83
N ASP A 106 -9.23 -9.70 15.08
CA ASP A 106 -8.39 -8.52 15.29
C ASP A 106 -7.69 -8.07 13.98
N ALA A 107 -7.61 -8.95 12.99
CA ALA A 107 -7.01 -8.66 11.69
C ALA A 107 -7.41 -9.67 10.62
N ILE A 108 -7.42 -9.23 9.36
CA ILE A 108 -7.53 -10.07 8.17
C ILE A 108 -6.39 -9.67 7.22
N ALA A 109 -5.25 -10.32 7.38
CA ALA A 109 -4.02 -9.96 6.67
C ALA A 109 -4.17 -10.04 5.14
N GLY A 110 -4.97 -11.00 4.64
CA GLY A 110 -5.28 -11.16 3.21
C GLY A 110 -6.00 -9.96 2.64
N ALA A 111 -6.90 -9.35 3.41
CA ALA A 111 -7.70 -8.18 3.05
C ALA A 111 -7.04 -6.85 3.46
N SER A 112 -5.78 -6.89 3.89
CA SER A 112 -5.02 -5.72 4.34
C SER A 112 -5.65 -4.93 5.49
N ILE A 113 -6.31 -5.63 6.43
CA ILE A 113 -7.07 -5.06 7.54
C ILE A 113 -6.45 -5.41 8.89
N VAL A 114 -6.44 -4.40 9.78
CA VAL A 114 -6.30 -4.51 11.23
C VAL A 114 -7.56 -3.96 11.88
N VAL A 115 -8.06 -4.59 12.93
CA VAL A 115 -9.18 -4.05 13.73
C VAL A 115 -8.60 -3.32 14.95
N ARG A 116 -8.78 -2.01 14.99
CA ARG A 116 -8.35 -1.15 16.10
C ARG A 116 -9.56 -0.46 16.70
N ASP A 117 -9.74 -0.60 18.01
CA ASP A 117 -10.84 0.01 18.74
C ASP A 117 -12.25 -0.35 18.20
N GLY A 118 -12.35 -1.53 17.54
CA GLY A 118 -13.58 -2.02 16.94
C GLY A 118 -13.82 -1.53 15.50
N GLU A 119 -12.91 -0.75 14.93
CA GLU A 119 -12.97 -0.27 13.56
C GLU A 119 -11.92 -0.98 12.67
N ALA A 120 -12.30 -1.31 11.45
CA ALA A 120 -11.40 -1.87 10.46
C ALA A 120 -10.59 -0.75 9.81
N VAL A 121 -9.27 -0.81 9.94
CA VAL A 121 -8.32 0.12 9.31
C VAL A 121 -7.37 -0.63 8.39
N GLY A 122 -6.91 0.03 7.34
CA GLY A 122 -5.94 -0.58 6.44
C GLY A 122 -4.57 -0.77 7.11
N ASN A 123 -3.83 -1.79 6.66
CA ASN A 123 -2.50 -2.08 7.21
C ASN A 123 -1.55 -0.87 7.18
N VAL A 124 -1.53 -0.11 6.07
CA VAL A 124 -0.68 1.08 5.95
C VAL A 124 -1.15 2.17 6.90
N GLU A 125 -2.47 2.40 6.98
CA GLU A 125 -3.08 3.38 7.89
C GLU A 125 -2.80 3.05 9.36
N TYR A 126 -2.85 1.76 9.73
CA TYR A 126 -2.48 1.33 11.07
C TYR A 126 -1.04 1.71 11.42
N MET A 127 -0.09 1.43 10.52
CA MET A 127 1.31 1.81 10.71
C MET A 127 1.47 3.34 10.73
N ALA A 128 0.80 4.06 9.84
CA ALA A 128 0.81 5.53 9.78
C ALA A 128 0.36 6.17 11.10
N ASN A 129 -0.73 5.67 11.67
CA ASN A 129 -1.25 6.14 12.97
C ASN A 129 -0.25 5.90 14.11
N VAL A 130 0.40 4.73 14.16
CA VAL A 130 1.42 4.45 15.18
C VAL A 130 2.62 5.40 15.04
N ILE A 131 3.08 5.65 13.81
CA ILE A 131 4.17 6.59 13.55
C ILE A 131 3.76 7.99 14.01
N ALA A 132 2.56 8.46 13.62
CA ALA A 132 2.06 9.80 13.98
C ALA A 132 1.98 10.00 15.48
N GLU A 133 1.46 9.03 16.20
CA GLU A 133 1.38 9.04 17.68
C GLU A 133 2.78 9.04 18.32
N THR A 134 3.78 8.42 17.67
CA THR A 134 5.13 8.28 18.21
C THR A 134 5.97 9.54 18.03
N VAL A 135 5.94 10.16 16.85
CA VAL A 135 6.82 11.28 16.51
C VAL A 135 6.08 12.63 16.41
N GLY A 136 4.76 12.64 16.59
CA GLY A 136 3.95 13.87 16.55
C GLY A 136 3.83 14.44 15.13
N ALA A 137 3.70 13.57 14.12
CA ALA A 137 3.62 13.95 12.71
C ALA A 137 2.19 14.19 12.23
N ASP A 138 2.05 15.01 11.19
CA ASP A 138 0.79 15.23 10.49
C ASP A 138 0.48 14.06 9.56
N LEU A 139 -0.80 13.68 9.43
CA LEU A 139 -1.27 12.60 8.56
C LEU A 139 -1.85 13.15 7.25
N PHE A 140 -1.48 12.57 6.13
CA PHE A 140 -2.04 12.86 4.81
C PHE A 140 -2.37 11.56 4.07
N ARG A 141 -3.64 11.28 3.88
CA ARG A 141 -4.10 10.13 3.10
C ARG A 141 -4.13 10.48 1.62
N ILE A 142 -3.42 9.69 0.82
CA ILE A 142 -3.44 9.78 -0.64
C ILE A 142 -4.68 9.03 -1.12
N GLU A 143 -5.59 9.74 -1.78
CA GLU A 143 -6.82 9.20 -2.34
C GLU A 143 -6.91 9.51 -3.83
N THR A 144 -7.52 8.61 -4.59
CA THR A 144 -7.74 8.77 -6.02
C THR A 144 -9.16 9.20 -6.32
N VAL A 145 -9.34 9.99 -7.38
CA VAL A 145 -10.67 10.42 -7.85
C VAL A 145 -11.52 9.21 -8.22
N GLN A 146 -10.94 8.28 -8.98
CA GLN A 146 -11.58 6.99 -9.23
C GLN A 146 -11.26 6.06 -8.07
N GLN A 147 -12.29 5.71 -7.30
CA GLN A 147 -12.13 4.78 -6.18
C GLN A 147 -11.76 3.39 -6.67
N TYR A 148 -10.84 2.75 -5.99
CA TYR A 148 -10.52 1.34 -6.21
C TYR A 148 -11.66 0.43 -5.72
N PRO A 149 -11.88 -0.71 -6.38
CA PRO A 149 -12.82 -1.71 -5.85
C PRO A 149 -12.34 -2.26 -4.50
N LEU A 150 -13.28 -2.53 -3.62
CA LEU A 150 -13.01 -3.08 -2.28
C LEU A 150 -13.05 -4.63 -2.26
N GLU A 151 -13.42 -5.24 -3.38
CA GLU A 151 -13.45 -6.67 -3.56
C GLU A 151 -12.08 -7.13 -4.07
N HIS A 152 -11.53 -8.20 -3.46
CA HIS A 152 -10.14 -8.64 -3.64
C HIS A 152 -9.73 -8.85 -5.10
N GLU A 153 -10.50 -9.67 -5.83
CA GLU A 153 -10.15 -10.05 -7.21
C GLU A 153 -10.14 -8.82 -8.13
N ALA A 154 -11.17 -7.97 -8.02
CA ALA A 154 -11.28 -6.76 -8.81
C ALA A 154 -10.17 -5.74 -8.48
N LEU A 155 -9.80 -5.60 -7.20
CA LEU A 155 -8.70 -4.73 -6.77
C LEU A 155 -7.36 -5.20 -7.34
N VAL A 156 -7.08 -6.50 -7.23
CA VAL A 156 -5.84 -7.13 -7.72
C VAL A 156 -5.72 -7.00 -9.23
N ASP A 157 -6.82 -7.21 -9.97
CA ASP A 157 -6.87 -7.07 -11.43
C ASP A 157 -6.67 -5.63 -11.88
N GLN A 158 -7.31 -4.65 -11.20
CA GLN A 158 -7.12 -3.23 -11.51
C GLN A 158 -5.67 -2.80 -11.25
N ALA A 159 -5.08 -3.19 -10.13
CA ALA A 159 -3.70 -2.88 -9.80
C ALA A 159 -2.71 -3.42 -10.85
N ALA A 160 -2.93 -4.66 -11.34
CA ALA A 160 -2.12 -5.25 -12.41
C ALA A 160 -2.28 -4.48 -13.73
N GLN A 161 -3.51 -4.13 -14.11
CA GLN A 161 -3.79 -3.36 -15.33
C GLN A 161 -3.16 -1.96 -15.29
N GLU A 162 -3.22 -1.28 -14.15
CA GLU A 162 -2.58 0.03 -13.96
C GLU A 162 -1.06 -0.06 -14.08
N GLN A 163 -0.45 -1.09 -13.49
CA GLN A 163 1.00 -1.34 -13.62
C GLN A 163 1.40 -1.62 -15.06
N ASP A 164 0.69 -2.50 -15.76
CA ASP A 164 0.95 -2.83 -17.16
C ASP A 164 0.80 -1.62 -18.10
N ALA A 165 -0.11 -0.71 -17.78
CA ALA A 165 -0.37 0.51 -18.54
C ALA A 165 0.53 1.70 -18.17
N ASP A 166 1.39 1.56 -17.14
CA ASP A 166 2.14 2.68 -16.52
C ASP A 166 1.19 3.85 -16.20
N ALA A 167 0.04 3.53 -15.59
CA ALA A 167 -1.04 4.47 -15.36
C ALA A 167 -0.65 5.55 -14.34
N ARG A 168 -1.35 6.69 -14.42
CA ARG A 168 -1.24 7.77 -13.44
C ARG A 168 -2.66 8.13 -12.96
N PRO A 169 -3.21 7.37 -11.99
CA PRO A 169 -4.52 7.68 -11.42
C PRO A 169 -4.56 9.10 -10.88
N GLU A 170 -5.62 9.86 -11.22
CA GLU A 170 -5.81 11.22 -10.74
C GLU A 170 -6.06 11.21 -9.23
N LEU A 171 -5.36 12.10 -8.49
CA LEU A 171 -5.50 12.22 -7.05
C LEU A 171 -6.69 13.10 -6.69
N ALA A 172 -7.41 12.71 -5.64
CA ALA A 172 -8.51 13.48 -5.06
C ALA A 172 -8.07 14.37 -3.88
N THR A 173 -6.93 14.03 -3.27
CA THR A 173 -6.37 14.74 -2.11
C THR A 173 -5.06 15.40 -2.50
N HIS A 174 -4.84 16.64 -2.03
CA HIS A 174 -3.65 17.42 -2.36
C HIS A 174 -3.06 18.08 -1.11
N ILE A 175 -1.71 18.08 -1.01
CA ILE A 175 -1.01 18.76 0.07
C ILE A 175 -1.00 20.25 -0.22
N GLU A 176 -1.50 21.08 0.71
CA GLU A 176 -1.58 22.53 0.52
C GLU A 176 -0.24 23.24 0.79
N ASN A 177 0.54 22.78 1.78
CA ASN A 177 1.73 23.46 2.29
C ASN A 177 2.89 22.45 2.46
N LEU A 178 3.36 21.83 1.37
CA LEU A 178 4.45 20.85 1.41
C LEU A 178 5.76 21.47 1.95
N GLU A 179 5.97 22.77 1.76
CA GLU A 179 7.18 23.49 2.19
C GLU A 179 7.41 23.51 3.69
N GLN A 180 6.37 23.29 4.50
CA GLN A 180 6.51 23.23 5.96
C GLN A 180 7.17 21.95 6.48
N TYR A 181 7.23 20.91 5.64
CA TYR A 181 7.73 19.60 6.03
C TYR A 181 9.16 19.38 5.51
N ASP A 182 10.03 18.90 6.38
CA ASP A 182 11.41 18.51 6.05
C ASP A 182 11.52 16.98 5.87
N THR A 183 10.68 16.24 6.61
CA THR A 183 10.65 14.78 6.60
C THR A 183 9.28 14.26 6.18
N ILE A 184 9.29 13.33 5.23
CA ILE A 184 8.09 12.69 4.69
C ILE A 184 8.19 11.18 4.93
N PHE A 185 7.37 10.64 5.81
CA PHE A 185 7.12 9.21 5.81
C PHE A 185 6.21 8.89 4.64
N LEU A 186 6.61 7.95 3.79
CA LEU A 186 5.83 7.53 2.63
C LEU A 186 5.36 6.09 2.79
N GLY A 187 4.06 5.91 3.04
CA GLY A 187 3.42 4.62 3.30
C GLY A 187 2.65 4.08 2.12
N TYR A 188 2.90 2.81 1.75
CA TYR A 188 2.20 2.15 0.64
C TYR A 188 2.24 0.62 0.78
N PRO A 189 1.23 -0.11 0.27
CA PRO A 189 1.30 -1.55 0.16
C PRO A 189 2.20 -1.95 -1.02
N ASN A 190 2.89 -3.10 -0.91
CA ASN A 190 3.59 -3.67 -2.07
C ASN A 190 2.57 -4.42 -2.95
N TRP A 191 2.29 -3.90 -4.13
CA TRP A 191 1.42 -4.49 -5.13
C TRP A 191 2.24 -4.96 -6.35
N TRP A 192 2.18 -6.25 -6.63
CA TRP A 192 2.89 -6.85 -7.78
C TRP A 192 4.40 -6.58 -7.81
N GLY A 193 5.03 -6.45 -6.63
CA GLY A 193 6.46 -6.17 -6.51
C GLY A 193 6.83 -4.70 -6.71
N ASP A 194 5.84 -3.81 -6.63
CA ASP A 194 5.98 -2.37 -6.82
C ASP A 194 5.05 -1.59 -5.87
N MET A 195 5.09 -0.28 -5.91
CA MET A 195 4.10 0.59 -5.27
C MET A 195 2.88 0.79 -6.19
N PRO A 196 1.68 1.08 -5.63
CA PRO A 196 0.50 1.44 -6.41
C PRO A 196 0.76 2.62 -7.35
N GLN A 197 0.13 2.62 -8.53
CA GLN A 197 0.36 3.66 -9.54
C GLN A 197 -0.06 5.07 -9.06
N ALA A 198 -0.96 5.17 -8.09
CA ALA A 198 -1.29 6.43 -7.42
C ALA A 198 -0.07 7.09 -6.72
N LEU A 199 0.91 6.29 -6.27
CA LEU A 199 2.15 6.80 -5.66
C LEU A 199 3.07 7.44 -6.71
N TYR A 200 3.07 6.93 -7.93
CA TYR A 200 3.78 7.57 -9.05
C TYR A 200 3.19 8.95 -9.34
N THR A 201 1.84 9.04 -9.44
CA THR A 201 1.18 10.34 -9.59
C THR A 201 1.56 11.29 -8.47
N PHE A 202 1.51 10.82 -7.21
CA PHE A 202 1.86 11.62 -6.04
C PHE A 202 3.31 12.11 -6.10
N LEU A 203 4.26 11.24 -6.40
CA LEU A 203 5.67 11.62 -6.48
C LEU A 203 5.98 12.51 -7.69
N GLU A 204 5.22 12.43 -8.78
CA GLU A 204 5.37 13.30 -9.96
C GLU A 204 4.67 14.67 -9.78
N GLU A 205 3.66 14.76 -8.90
CA GLU A 205 2.92 16.00 -8.65
C GLU A 205 3.69 16.98 -7.75
N TYR A 206 4.51 16.46 -6.82
CA TYR A 206 5.21 17.27 -5.81
C TYR A 206 6.72 17.27 -6.00
N ASP A 207 7.33 18.41 -5.68
CA ASP A 207 8.79 18.56 -5.59
C ASP A 207 9.26 18.34 -4.14
N PHE A 208 9.92 17.21 -3.92
CA PHE A 208 10.49 16.86 -2.61
C PHE A 208 11.97 17.24 -2.48
N SER A 209 12.49 18.12 -3.34
CA SER A 209 13.89 18.59 -3.29
C SER A 209 14.29 19.10 -1.90
N GLY A 210 15.40 18.58 -1.40
CA GLY A 210 15.95 18.90 -0.08
C GLY A 210 15.25 18.25 1.10
N LYS A 211 14.19 17.46 0.89
CA LYS A 211 13.47 16.73 1.94
C LYS A 211 14.00 15.32 2.09
N THR A 212 13.72 14.71 3.24
CA THR A 212 14.00 13.30 3.51
C THR A 212 12.71 12.49 3.33
N ILE A 213 12.72 11.46 2.49
CA ILE A 213 11.62 10.51 2.31
C ILE A 213 11.99 9.21 3.02
N ILE A 214 11.14 8.76 3.94
CA ILE A 214 11.33 7.54 4.73
C ILE A 214 10.21 6.57 4.38
N PRO A 215 10.45 5.53 3.56
CA PRO A 215 9.41 4.61 3.14
C PRO A 215 9.01 3.62 4.24
N PHE A 216 7.72 3.25 4.29
CA PHE A 216 7.23 2.13 5.06
C PHE A 216 6.19 1.33 4.29
N CYS A 217 6.24 -0.01 4.40
CA CYS A 217 5.51 -0.89 3.50
C CYS A 217 5.06 -2.20 4.16
N PRO A 218 3.76 -2.44 4.32
CA PRO A 218 3.25 -3.79 4.52
C PRO A 218 3.30 -4.58 3.22
N HIS A 219 3.80 -5.82 3.28
CA HIS A 219 4.03 -6.65 2.09
C HIS A 219 3.61 -8.11 2.26
N GLY A 220 3.40 -8.82 1.16
CA GLY A 220 3.06 -10.25 1.12
C GLY A 220 4.26 -11.20 1.10
N GLY A 221 5.50 -10.69 1.24
CA GLY A 221 6.74 -11.48 1.19
C GLY A 221 7.88 -10.81 0.41
N SER A 222 7.59 -9.74 -0.34
CA SER A 222 8.55 -9.10 -1.26
C SER A 222 9.38 -7.97 -0.63
N GLY A 223 9.08 -7.57 0.62
CA GLY A 223 9.68 -6.36 1.21
C GLY A 223 9.35 -5.12 0.38
N PHE A 224 10.29 -4.22 0.26
CA PHE A 224 10.17 -3.05 -0.63
C PHE A 224 10.32 -3.38 -2.12
N SER A 225 10.82 -4.57 -2.47
CA SER A 225 11.20 -4.90 -3.86
C SER A 225 12.22 -3.90 -4.41
N ARG A 226 11.82 -3.01 -5.33
CA ARG A 226 12.68 -1.94 -5.89
C ARG A 226 12.13 -0.55 -5.62
N THR A 227 11.09 -0.44 -4.80
CA THR A 227 10.36 0.83 -4.65
C THR A 227 11.21 1.94 -4.07
N GLU A 228 12.15 1.65 -3.16
CA GLU A 228 13.09 2.65 -2.63
C GLU A 228 13.95 3.28 -3.74
N SER A 229 14.50 2.47 -4.63
CA SER A 229 15.24 2.97 -5.79
C SER A 229 14.35 3.70 -6.79
N THR A 230 13.13 3.24 -7.00
CA THR A 230 12.16 3.93 -7.87
C THR A 230 11.79 5.30 -7.31
N ILE A 231 11.56 5.42 -5.99
CA ILE A 231 11.32 6.71 -5.34
C ILE A 231 12.52 7.65 -5.54
N ALA A 232 13.74 7.15 -5.37
CA ALA A 232 14.96 7.94 -5.58
C ALA A 232 15.16 8.38 -7.04
N GLU A 233 14.74 7.56 -8.01
CA GLU A 233 14.76 7.91 -9.43
C GLU A 233 13.74 9.00 -9.78
N LEU A 234 12.53 8.95 -9.16
CA LEU A 234 11.48 9.94 -9.34
C LEU A 234 11.78 11.26 -8.63
N GLN A 235 12.52 11.21 -7.53
CA GLN A 235 12.86 12.36 -6.67
C GLN A 235 14.38 12.46 -6.46
N PRO A 236 15.15 12.78 -7.52
CA PRO A 236 16.62 12.74 -7.48
C PRO A 236 17.25 13.80 -6.56
N ASP A 237 16.50 14.85 -6.24
CA ASP A 237 16.95 15.94 -5.36
C ASP A 237 16.45 15.78 -3.91
N ALA A 238 15.70 14.72 -3.60
CA ALA A 238 15.35 14.30 -2.25
C ALA A 238 16.35 13.26 -1.71
N THR A 239 16.38 13.10 -0.39
CA THR A 239 17.11 12.01 0.26
C THR A 239 16.14 10.89 0.58
N VAL A 240 16.24 9.75 -0.10
CA VAL A 240 15.46 8.56 0.27
C VAL A 240 16.25 7.77 1.31
N SER A 241 15.64 7.58 2.49
CA SER A 241 16.27 6.91 3.62
C SER A 241 16.43 5.41 3.35
N GLU A 242 17.59 4.86 3.68
CA GLU A 242 17.85 3.42 3.70
C GLU A 242 17.29 2.74 4.98
N GLU A 243 16.78 3.53 5.93
CA GLU A 243 16.21 3.06 7.19
C GLU A 243 14.69 2.87 7.12
N GLY A 244 14.15 2.57 5.93
CA GLY A 244 12.75 2.26 5.72
C GLY A 244 12.29 1.02 6.49
N LEU A 245 10.97 0.90 6.75
CA LEU A 245 10.38 -0.22 7.49
C LEU A 245 9.45 -1.05 6.61
N ALA A 246 9.84 -2.29 6.31
CA ALA A 246 8.98 -3.26 5.63
C ALA A 246 8.50 -4.35 6.61
N ILE A 247 7.18 -4.54 6.72
CA ILE A 247 6.57 -5.53 7.62
C ILE A 247 5.69 -6.49 6.82
N SER A 248 5.83 -7.80 7.07
CA SER A 248 4.88 -8.76 6.50
C SER A 248 3.45 -8.42 6.92
N ARG A 249 2.50 -8.40 5.97
CA ARG A 249 1.08 -8.14 6.24
C ARG A 249 0.50 -9.03 7.34
N ASN A 250 1.06 -10.23 7.53
CA ASN A 250 0.64 -11.15 8.58
C ASN A 250 1.04 -10.69 9.99
N ASN A 251 1.95 -9.75 10.10
CA ASN A 251 2.51 -9.29 11.38
C ASN A 251 2.07 -7.87 11.74
N VAL A 252 1.41 -7.14 10.84
CA VAL A 252 1.07 -5.73 11.04
C VAL A 252 0.22 -5.51 12.29
N ALA A 253 -0.79 -6.35 12.52
CA ALA A 253 -1.68 -6.21 13.70
C ALA A 253 -0.93 -6.24 15.04
N GLY A 254 0.18 -6.97 15.13
CA GLY A 254 1.01 -7.06 16.34
C GLY A 254 2.26 -6.17 16.32
N SER A 255 2.39 -5.25 15.34
CA SER A 255 3.65 -4.52 15.10
C SER A 255 3.74 -3.16 15.78
N ALA A 256 2.77 -2.73 16.58
CA ALA A 256 2.75 -1.36 17.15
C ALA A 256 4.07 -0.99 17.86
N GLU A 257 4.57 -1.85 18.74
CA GLU A 257 5.85 -1.62 19.44
C GLU A 257 7.02 -1.55 18.46
N GLN A 258 7.09 -2.47 17.49
CA GLN A 258 8.14 -2.46 16.46
C GLN A 258 8.13 -1.19 15.63
N VAL A 259 6.95 -0.71 15.21
CA VAL A 259 6.78 0.51 14.42
C VAL A 259 7.18 1.74 15.25
N ALA A 260 6.74 1.80 16.52
CA ALA A 260 7.08 2.90 17.42
C ALA A 260 8.59 2.94 17.73
N ASP A 261 9.19 1.80 18.04
CA ASP A 261 10.64 1.70 18.32
C ASP A 261 11.46 2.12 17.10
N TRP A 262 11.04 1.68 15.90
CA TRP A 262 11.67 2.11 14.65
C TRP A 262 11.55 3.62 14.43
N ALA A 263 10.35 4.20 14.55
CA ALA A 263 10.13 5.63 14.37
C ALA A 263 10.96 6.46 15.37
N ASN A 264 11.03 6.04 16.65
CA ASN A 264 11.88 6.66 17.67
C ASN A 264 13.38 6.57 17.35
N SER A 265 13.82 5.46 16.72
CA SER A 265 15.24 5.24 16.40
C SER A 265 15.77 6.18 15.32
N LEU A 266 14.89 6.79 14.52
CA LEU A 266 15.26 7.74 13.45
C LEU A 266 15.76 9.09 14.02
N GLY A 267 15.44 9.43 15.27
CA GLY A 267 15.96 10.62 15.96
C GLY A 267 15.44 11.95 15.41
N LEU A 268 14.19 11.96 14.94
CA LEU A 268 13.48 13.10 14.31
C LEU A 268 12.98 14.10 15.35
#